data_07fa913e182ea3d3721d887ce3f7e14e
#
_entry.id   07fa913e182ea3d3721d887ce3f7e14e
#
_cell.length_a   1.000
_cell.length_b   1.000
_cell.length_c   1.000
_cell.angle_alpha   90.00
_cell.angle_beta   90.00
_cell.angle_gamma   90.00
#
_symmetry.space_group_name_H-M   'P 1'
#
loop_
_entity.id
_entity.type
_entity.pdbx_description
1 polymer ?
#
loop_
_entity_poly.entity_id
_entity_poly.type
_entity_poly.pdbx_seq_one_letter_code
_entity_poly.pdbx_strand_id
1 'polypeptide(L)'
;MWRAMLCGLAVAAMACAGTGRRPTPEDDVVSVGYGTQSRREITGAVSSYIPTEADARIARVETMLQGHIPGLEVIPQGGGFTLRIRGFKTLRQRAGDDEPLLVIDDITVPAGSLGSALAGIAPHDVARIDILKDAGATAVYGSRGANGVIIITTKRSR
;
A
#
# COMPACT_ATOMS: atom_id res chain seq x y z
N MET A 1 -9.65 -62.85 -35.25
CA MET A 1 -8.58 -61.86 -35.36
C MET A 1 -9.21 -60.48 -35.19
N TRP A 2 -9.26 -59.98 -33.98
CA TRP A 2 -9.82 -58.64 -33.67
C TRP A 2 -8.83 -57.89 -32.81
N ARG A 3 -8.13 -56.94 -33.41
CA ARG A 3 -7.15 -56.09 -32.76
C ARG A 3 -7.89 -54.86 -32.24
N ALA A 4 -8.13 -54.79 -30.94
CA ALA A 4 -8.66 -53.63 -30.26
C ALA A 4 -7.60 -52.53 -30.16
N MET A 5 -7.92 -51.38 -30.75
CA MET A 5 -7.12 -50.16 -30.78
C MET A 5 -7.55 -49.31 -29.57
N LEU A 6 -6.75 -49.33 -28.50
CA LEU A 6 -6.93 -48.48 -27.32
C LEU A 6 -6.32 -47.09 -27.62
N CYS A 7 -7.21 -46.14 -27.86
CA CYS A 7 -6.86 -44.72 -28.01
C CYS A 7 -6.75 -44.11 -26.61
N GLY A 8 -5.53 -43.95 -26.12
CA GLY A 8 -5.26 -43.30 -24.85
C GLY A 8 -5.40 -41.79 -24.95
N LEU A 9 -6.41 -41.24 -24.31
CA LEU A 9 -6.64 -39.79 -24.20
C LEU A 9 -5.72 -39.23 -23.10
N ALA A 10 -4.61 -38.64 -23.48
CA ALA A 10 -3.72 -37.92 -22.57
C ALA A 10 -4.32 -36.54 -22.27
N VAL A 11 -4.94 -36.39 -21.13
CA VAL A 11 -5.38 -35.08 -20.59
C VAL A 11 -4.14 -34.36 -20.05
N ALA A 12 -3.64 -33.41 -20.80
CA ALA A 12 -2.60 -32.49 -20.34
C ALA A 12 -3.23 -31.51 -19.33
N ALA A 13 -3.01 -31.74 -18.04
CA ALA A 13 -3.32 -30.79 -16.98
C ALA A 13 -2.36 -29.61 -17.09
N MET A 14 -2.82 -28.52 -17.67
CA MET A 14 -2.10 -27.25 -17.71
C MET A 14 -2.17 -26.63 -16.30
N ALA A 15 -1.16 -26.91 -15.48
CA ALA A 15 -0.98 -26.28 -14.19
C ALA A 15 -0.63 -24.82 -14.42
N CYS A 16 -1.57 -23.90 -14.18
CA CYS A 16 -1.28 -22.49 -14.02
C CYS A 16 -0.37 -22.31 -12.80
N ALA A 17 0.93 -22.32 -12.99
CA ALA A 17 1.89 -21.89 -12.00
C ALA A 17 1.78 -20.37 -11.86
N GLY A 18 0.88 -19.90 -10.99
CA GLY A 18 0.91 -18.53 -10.53
C GLY A 18 2.24 -18.31 -9.85
N THR A 19 3.10 -17.48 -10.44
CA THR A 19 4.35 -17.00 -9.86
C THR A 19 4.04 -16.04 -8.69
N GLY A 20 3.38 -16.54 -7.67
CA GLY A 20 3.27 -15.88 -6.38
C GLY A 20 4.65 -15.92 -5.73
N ARG A 21 5.37 -14.80 -5.78
CA ARG A 21 6.58 -14.61 -5.00
C ARG A 21 6.25 -14.93 -3.54
N ARG A 22 6.90 -15.95 -2.98
CA ARG A 22 6.77 -16.23 -1.56
C ARG A 22 7.26 -15.02 -0.80
N PRO A 23 6.47 -14.46 0.16
CA PRO A 23 6.93 -13.35 0.98
C PRO A 23 8.23 -13.76 1.68
N THR A 24 9.24 -12.92 1.57
CA THR A 24 10.49 -13.08 2.32
C THR A 24 10.25 -12.64 3.76
N PRO A 25 11.08 -13.05 4.76
CA PRO A 25 10.96 -12.57 6.13
C PRO A 25 10.99 -11.03 6.25
N GLU A 26 11.64 -10.34 5.31
CA GLU A 26 11.66 -8.88 5.23
C GLU A 26 10.31 -8.29 4.81
N ASP A 27 9.49 -9.03 4.06
CA ASP A 27 8.16 -8.60 3.65
C ASP A 27 7.13 -8.68 4.80
N ASP A 28 7.49 -9.34 5.90
CA ASP A 28 6.65 -9.53 7.09
C ASP A 28 6.85 -8.44 8.16
N VAL A 29 7.75 -7.49 7.92
CA VAL A 29 8.09 -6.41 8.86
C VAL A 29 7.52 -5.10 8.34
N VAL A 30 6.78 -4.39 9.18
CA VAL A 30 6.27 -3.04 8.90
C VAL A 30 7.04 -2.05 9.78
N SER A 31 7.62 -1.03 9.16
CA SER A 31 8.21 0.08 9.88
C SER A 31 7.08 0.91 10.49
N VAL A 32 7.01 0.96 11.81
CA VAL A 32 6.09 1.80 12.54
C VAL A 32 6.94 2.84 13.26
N GLY A 33 6.98 4.07 12.80
CA GLY A 33 7.66 5.28 13.26
C GLY A 33 8.54 5.31 14.54
N TYR A 34 8.55 4.26 15.33
CA TYR A 34 9.38 4.04 16.51
C TYR A 34 10.03 2.65 16.55
N GLY A 35 10.12 1.99 15.39
CA GLY A 35 10.73 0.66 15.27
C GLY A 35 10.04 -0.21 14.22
N THR A 36 10.59 -1.38 14.02
CA THR A 36 10.03 -2.39 13.12
C THR A 36 9.20 -3.38 13.94
N GLN A 37 7.95 -3.56 13.57
CA GLN A 37 7.09 -4.61 14.15
C GLN A 37 6.75 -5.65 13.10
N SER A 38 6.66 -6.91 13.52
CA SER A 38 6.20 -7.94 12.61
C SER A 38 4.72 -7.74 12.31
N ARG A 39 4.32 -7.97 11.06
CA ARG A 39 2.92 -7.86 10.63
C ARG A 39 1.97 -8.73 11.47
N ARG A 40 2.47 -9.81 12.07
CA ARG A 40 1.70 -10.71 12.94
C ARG A 40 1.37 -10.10 14.29
N GLU A 41 2.16 -9.13 14.73
CA GLU A 41 1.95 -8.42 16.00
C GLU A 41 1.01 -7.24 15.86
N ILE A 42 0.85 -6.74 14.60
CA ILE A 42 -0.11 -5.69 14.29
C ILE A 42 -1.46 -6.36 14.10
N THR A 43 -2.29 -6.32 15.13
CA THR A 43 -3.64 -6.92 15.17
C THR A 43 -4.66 -6.20 14.25
N GLY A 44 -4.24 -5.25 13.45
CA GLY A 44 -5.08 -4.39 12.64
C GLY A 44 -5.03 -4.66 11.15
N ALA A 45 -5.99 -4.11 10.39
CA ALA A 45 -6.05 -4.19 8.95
C ALA A 45 -4.92 -3.35 8.31
N VAL A 46 -3.83 -4.01 7.96
CA VAL A 46 -2.71 -3.42 7.20
C VAL A 46 -2.81 -3.86 5.75
N SER A 47 -2.85 -2.90 4.84
CA SER A 47 -2.74 -3.17 3.40
C SER A 47 -1.35 -2.77 2.94
N SER A 48 -0.60 -3.70 2.37
CA SER A 48 0.72 -3.43 1.83
C SER A 48 0.74 -3.58 0.33
N TYR A 49 1.48 -2.71 -0.31
CA TYR A 49 1.70 -2.70 -1.74
C TYR A 49 3.19 -2.56 -2.05
N ILE A 50 3.71 -3.45 -2.86
CA ILE A 50 5.08 -3.40 -3.37
C ILE A 50 4.98 -3.07 -4.85
N PRO A 51 5.45 -1.90 -5.29
CA PRO A 51 5.40 -1.51 -6.69
C PRO A 51 6.17 -2.48 -7.58
N THR A 52 5.60 -2.76 -8.74
CA THR A 52 6.24 -3.57 -9.78
C THR A 52 7.07 -2.67 -10.71
N GLU A 53 7.86 -3.26 -11.59
CA GLU A 53 8.57 -2.50 -12.63
C GLU A 53 7.63 -1.76 -13.60
N ALA A 54 6.42 -2.27 -13.80
CA ALA A 54 5.41 -1.61 -14.59
C ALA A 54 4.92 -0.32 -13.90
N ASP A 55 4.75 -0.35 -12.58
CA ASP A 55 4.33 0.79 -11.79
C ASP A 55 5.40 1.87 -11.71
N ALA A 56 6.67 1.50 -11.79
CA ALA A 56 7.79 2.43 -11.85
C ALA A 56 7.76 3.35 -13.09
N ARG A 57 6.99 2.99 -14.11
CA ARG A 57 6.76 3.79 -15.33
C ARG A 57 5.62 4.79 -15.20
N ILE A 58 4.85 4.70 -14.12
CA ILE A 58 3.78 5.65 -13.83
C ILE A 58 4.42 6.99 -13.49
N ALA A 59 3.87 8.08 -14.02
CA ALA A 59 4.49 9.40 -13.88
C ALA A 59 4.42 9.95 -12.44
N ARG A 60 3.43 9.50 -11.65
CA ARG A 60 3.13 10.06 -10.33
C ARG A 60 2.72 9.00 -9.32
N VAL A 61 3.16 9.17 -8.07
CA VAL A 61 2.84 8.25 -6.95
C VAL A 61 1.34 8.21 -6.67
N GLU A 62 0.63 9.35 -6.72
CA GLU A 62 -0.81 9.39 -6.50
C GLU A 62 -1.59 8.54 -7.52
N THR A 63 -1.16 8.53 -8.78
CA THR A 63 -1.77 7.70 -9.82
C THR A 63 -1.52 6.22 -9.55
N MET A 64 -0.32 5.88 -9.10
CA MET A 64 0.04 4.53 -8.69
C MET A 64 -0.82 4.07 -7.50
N LEU A 65 -1.03 4.92 -6.49
CA LEU A 65 -1.84 4.62 -5.32
C LEU A 65 -3.30 4.37 -5.67
N GLN A 66 -3.88 5.16 -6.58
CA GLN A 66 -5.30 5.13 -6.93
C GLN A 66 -5.78 3.78 -7.43
N GLY A 67 -4.95 3.05 -8.17
CA GLY A 67 -5.35 1.78 -8.80
C GLY A 67 -5.09 0.54 -7.95
N HIS A 68 -4.19 0.60 -6.96
CA HIS A 68 -3.61 -0.59 -6.34
C HIS A 68 -4.01 -0.79 -4.87
N ILE A 69 -4.56 0.24 -4.22
CA ILE A 69 -4.83 0.16 -2.79
C ILE A 69 -6.34 0.22 -2.51
N PRO A 70 -6.95 -0.89 -2.10
CA PRO A 70 -8.37 -0.91 -1.78
C PRO A 70 -8.70 0.03 -0.63
N GLY A 71 -9.69 0.92 -0.85
CA GLY A 71 -10.18 1.84 0.18
C GLY A 71 -9.38 3.12 0.32
N LEU A 72 -8.39 3.37 -0.54
CA LEU A 72 -7.76 4.67 -0.68
C LEU A 72 -8.43 5.46 -1.79
N GLU A 73 -8.82 6.69 -1.51
CA GLU A 73 -9.39 7.63 -2.46
C GLU A 73 -8.42 8.78 -2.70
N VAL A 74 -8.16 9.10 -3.96
CA VAL A 74 -7.40 10.28 -4.38
C VAL A 74 -8.40 11.35 -4.79
N ILE A 75 -8.41 12.46 -4.10
CA ILE A 75 -9.39 13.54 -4.28
C ILE A 75 -8.65 14.76 -4.83
N PRO A 76 -8.96 15.24 -6.04
CA PRO A 76 -8.41 16.47 -6.56
C PRO A 76 -8.83 17.67 -5.70
N GLN A 77 -7.89 18.54 -5.34
CA GLN A 77 -8.16 19.71 -4.51
C GLN A 77 -7.22 20.86 -4.86
N GLY A 78 -7.78 22.01 -5.23
CA GLY A 78 -7.03 23.27 -5.32
C GLY A 78 -5.80 23.27 -6.21
N GLY A 79 -5.78 22.50 -7.30
CA GLY A 79 -4.60 22.36 -8.18
C GLY A 79 -3.61 21.27 -7.76
N GLY A 80 -3.88 20.56 -6.66
CA GLY A 80 -3.20 19.38 -6.19
C GLY A 80 -4.17 18.23 -5.95
N PHE A 81 -3.88 17.41 -4.97
CA PHE A 81 -4.75 16.33 -4.53
C PHE A 81 -4.57 16.10 -3.03
N THR A 82 -5.58 15.48 -2.42
CA THR A 82 -5.51 14.92 -1.08
C THR A 82 -5.87 13.45 -1.12
N LEU A 83 -5.50 12.71 -0.09
CA LEU A 83 -5.82 11.30 0.07
C LEU A 83 -6.83 11.12 1.19
N ARG A 84 -7.72 10.16 1.04
CA ARG A 84 -8.65 9.74 2.09
C ARG A 84 -8.73 8.23 2.16
N ILE A 85 -8.69 7.69 3.36
CA ILE A 85 -8.91 6.27 3.60
C ILE A 85 -10.40 6.08 3.91
N ARG A 86 -11.07 5.16 3.18
CA ARG A 86 -12.50 4.85 3.41
C ARG A 86 -12.72 4.36 4.84
N GLY A 87 -13.80 4.83 5.44
CA GLY A 87 -14.16 4.50 6.82
C GLY A 87 -13.75 5.57 7.83
N PHE A 88 -12.80 6.43 7.50
CA PHE A 88 -12.44 7.56 8.32
C PHE A 88 -13.15 8.81 7.81
N LYS A 89 -14.14 9.26 8.55
CA LYS A 89 -14.86 10.53 8.30
C LYS A 89 -14.85 11.32 9.58
N THR A 90 -14.26 12.50 9.54
CA THR A 90 -14.37 13.47 10.61
C THR A 90 -15.68 14.22 10.49
N LEU A 91 -16.36 14.49 11.61
CA LEU A 91 -17.55 15.35 11.64
C LEU A 91 -17.20 16.83 11.34
N ARG A 92 -15.93 17.17 11.38
CA ARG A 92 -15.41 18.49 11.00
C ARG A 92 -15.18 18.54 9.51
N GLN A 93 -15.81 19.47 8.83
CA GLN A 93 -15.75 19.62 7.37
C GLN A 93 -14.69 20.65 6.92
N ARG A 94 -13.54 20.68 7.56
CA ARG A 94 -12.43 21.49 7.05
C ARG A 94 -11.61 20.69 6.06
N ALA A 95 -11.15 21.36 5.01
CA ALA A 95 -10.22 20.75 4.06
C ALA A 95 -8.95 20.29 4.81
N GLY A 96 -8.59 19.01 4.68
CA GLY A 96 -7.45 18.41 5.36
C GLY A 96 -7.76 17.71 6.69
N ASP A 97 -8.92 17.91 7.29
CA ASP A 97 -9.29 17.25 8.55
C ASP A 97 -9.43 15.72 8.39
N ASP A 98 -9.69 15.23 7.16
CA ASP A 98 -9.84 13.82 6.84
C ASP A 98 -8.58 13.22 6.19
N GLU A 99 -7.49 13.98 6.11
CA GLU A 99 -6.22 13.48 5.57
C GLU A 99 -5.60 12.42 6.49
N PRO A 100 -5.14 11.30 5.93
CA PRO A 100 -4.32 10.34 6.68
C PRO A 100 -2.94 10.93 6.98
N LEU A 101 -2.31 10.46 8.04
CA LEU A 101 -0.93 10.79 8.32
C LEU A 101 -0.03 10.14 7.26
N LEU A 102 0.82 10.93 6.62
CA LEU A 102 1.86 10.43 5.73
C LEU A 102 3.18 10.31 6.48
N VAL A 103 3.83 9.16 6.36
CA VAL A 103 5.17 8.89 6.88
C VAL A 103 6.05 8.44 5.73
N ILE A 104 7.19 9.07 5.54
CA ILE A 104 8.15 8.75 4.48
C ILE A 104 9.48 8.45 5.16
N ASP A 105 9.97 7.22 5.01
CA ASP A 105 11.25 6.77 5.62
C ASP A 105 11.33 7.16 7.11
N ASP A 106 10.28 6.81 7.87
CA ASP A 106 10.09 7.10 9.31
C ASP A 106 9.92 8.59 9.67
N ILE A 107 9.89 9.49 8.70
CA ILE A 107 9.67 10.92 8.92
C ILE A 107 8.19 11.25 8.69
N THR A 108 7.53 11.81 9.70
CA THR A 108 6.13 12.25 9.59
C THR A 108 6.02 13.54 8.80
N VAL A 109 5.13 13.56 7.82
CA VAL A 109 4.82 14.75 7.02
C VAL A 109 3.79 15.62 7.74
N PRO A 110 3.97 16.95 7.79
CA PRO A 110 2.99 17.86 8.38
C PRO A 110 1.62 17.77 7.68
N ALA A 111 0.53 17.93 8.45
CA ALA A 111 -0.82 17.98 7.90
C ALA A 111 -0.96 19.10 6.86
N GLY A 112 -1.70 18.84 5.79
CA GLY A 112 -1.87 19.78 4.67
C GLY A 112 -0.72 19.78 3.66
N SER A 113 0.36 19.03 3.90
CA SER A 113 1.52 18.94 2.99
C SER A 113 1.60 17.61 2.23
N LEU A 114 0.58 16.76 2.36
CA LEU A 114 0.56 15.43 1.79
C LEU A 114 0.75 15.43 0.27
N GLY A 115 -0.01 16.26 -0.44
CA GLY A 115 0.10 16.36 -1.90
C GLY A 115 1.48 16.82 -2.38
N SER A 116 2.05 17.84 -1.73
CA SER A 116 3.39 18.34 -2.07
C SER A 116 4.50 17.35 -1.73
N ALA A 117 4.38 16.64 -0.62
CA ALA A 117 5.34 15.61 -0.23
C ALA A 117 5.34 14.43 -1.21
N LEU A 118 4.15 13.96 -1.63
CA LEU A 118 4.05 12.89 -2.63
C LEU A 118 4.53 13.33 -4.01
N ALA A 119 4.30 14.57 -4.40
CA ALA A 119 4.81 15.12 -5.66
C ALA A 119 6.35 15.12 -5.73
N GLY A 120 7.03 15.12 -4.58
CA GLY A 120 8.48 15.05 -4.48
C GLY A 120 9.06 13.63 -4.58
N ILE A 121 8.23 12.60 -4.59
CA ILE A 121 8.67 11.19 -4.66
C ILE A 121 8.44 10.65 -6.07
N ALA A 122 9.49 10.12 -6.67
CA ALA A 122 9.34 9.42 -7.93
C ALA A 122 8.84 7.97 -7.69
N PRO A 123 7.86 7.46 -8.47
CA PRO A 123 7.34 6.10 -8.29
C PRO A 123 8.41 5.00 -8.31
N HIS A 124 9.46 5.18 -9.09
CA HIS A 124 10.56 4.21 -9.17
C HIS A 124 11.43 4.18 -7.91
N ASP A 125 11.40 5.22 -7.08
CA ASP A 125 12.13 5.26 -5.80
C ASP A 125 11.35 4.58 -4.67
N VAL A 126 10.06 4.31 -4.85
CA VAL A 126 9.24 3.64 -3.85
C VAL A 126 9.60 2.16 -3.79
N ALA A 127 9.97 1.68 -2.60
CA ALA A 127 10.20 0.28 -2.34
C ALA A 127 8.92 -0.43 -1.88
N ARG A 128 8.13 0.23 -1.01
CA ARG A 128 6.93 -0.33 -0.41
C ARG A 128 6.02 0.77 0.11
N ILE A 129 4.73 0.48 0.11
CA ILE A 129 3.70 1.32 0.70
C ILE A 129 2.85 0.47 1.65
N ASP A 130 2.74 0.89 2.90
CA ASP A 130 1.89 0.26 3.90
C ASP A 130 0.81 1.23 4.35
N ILE A 131 -0.43 0.75 4.45
CA ILE A 131 -1.56 1.55 4.91
C ILE A 131 -2.16 0.91 6.14
N LEU A 132 -2.11 1.65 7.23
CA LEU A 132 -2.72 1.29 8.50
C LEU A 132 -4.13 1.87 8.54
N LYS A 133 -5.13 0.98 8.55
CA LYS A 133 -6.56 1.35 8.47
C LYS A 133 -7.30 1.15 9.77
N ASP A 134 -6.68 0.51 10.73
CA ASP A 134 -7.32 0.15 11.99
C ASP A 134 -6.76 0.96 13.15
N ALA A 135 -7.61 1.28 14.13
CA ALA A 135 -7.24 2.07 15.29
C ALA A 135 -6.12 1.41 16.12
N GLY A 136 -6.09 0.08 16.19
CA GLY A 136 -5.00 -0.65 16.85
C GLY A 136 -3.66 -0.44 16.18
N ALA A 137 -3.63 -0.52 14.83
CA ALA A 137 -2.42 -0.32 14.04
C ALA A 137 -1.95 1.15 14.04
N THR A 138 -2.87 2.12 14.12
CA THR A 138 -2.55 3.55 14.11
C THR A 138 -2.27 4.13 15.49
N ALA A 139 -2.51 3.38 16.58
CA ALA A 139 -2.37 3.84 17.95
C ALA A 139 -0.99 4.41 18.29
N VAL A 140 0.07 3.86 17.70
CA VAL A 140 1.45 4.33 17.89
C VAL A 140 1.67 5.77 17.41
N TYR A 141 0.82 6.25 16.49
CA TYR A 141 0.86 7.61 15.95
C TYR A 141 -0.04 8.58 16.72
N GLY A 142 -0.77 8.07 17.75
CA GLY A 142 -1.68 8.86 18.58
C GLY A 142 -2.78 9.54 17.76
N SER A 143 -3.17 10.76 18.15
CA SER A 143 -4.24 11.52 17.48
C SER A 143 -3.95 11.85 16.03
N ARG A 144 -2.69 11.89 15.61
CA ARG A 144 -2.31 12.14 14.22
C ARG A 144 -2.66 10.96 13.30
N GLY A 145 -2.71 9.74 13.84
CA GLY A 145 -3.11 8.54 13.11
C GLY A 145 -4.62 8.30 13.06
N ALA A 146 -5.45 9.23 13.58
CA ALA A 146 -6.90 9.04 13.70
C ALA A 146 -7.61 8.80 12.36
N ASN A 147 -7.10 9.34 11.25
CA ASN A 147 -7.64 9.16 9.90
C ASN A 147 -6.93 8.06 9.11
N GLY A 148 -6.14 7.23 9.79
CA GLY A 148 -5.26 6.24 9.20
C GLY A 148 -3.86 6.76 8.93
N VAL A 149 -2.95 5.86 8.59
CA VAL A 149 -1.54 6.18 8.32
C VAL A 149 -1.11 5.54 7.01
N ILE A 150 -0.42 6.31 6.19
CA ILE A 150 0.22 5.84 4.96
C ILE A 150 1.72 5.90 5.19
N ILE A 151 2.40 4.77 5.09
CA ILE A 151 3.84 4.66 5.26
C ILE A 151 4.46 4.36 3.90
N ILE A 152 5.35 5.21 3.44
CA ILE A 152 6.13 5.01 2.22
C ILE A 152 7.57 4.73 2.61
N THR A 153 8.06 3.58 2.22
CA THR A 153 9.48 3.23 2.35
C THR A 153 10.14 3.39 1.00
N THR A 154 11.19 4.17 0.93
CA THR A 154 11.96 4.35 -0.31
C THR A 154 13.08 3.32 -0.42
N LYS A 155 13.58 3.14 -1.64
CA LYS A 155 14.72 2.23 -1.89
C LYS A 155 16.02 2.71 -1.26
N ARG A 156 16.09 3.98 -0.84
CA ARG A 156 17.27 4.58 -0.20
C ARG A 156 17.35 4.27 1.29
N SER A 157 16.22 4.00 1.93
CA SER A 157 16.14 3.69 3.37
C SER A 157 16.33 2.20 3.68
N ARG A 158 16.62 1.39 2.66
CA ARG A 158 16.91 -0.05 2.79
C ARG A 158 18.38 -0.34 2.95
#